data_72af3d4e643229a8bce78b6bc01b9f95
#
_entry.id   72af3d4e643229a8bce78b6bc01b9f95
#
_cell.length_a   1.000
_cell.length_b   1.000
_cell.length_c   1.000
_cell.angle_alpha   90.00
_cell.angle_beta   90.00
_cell.angle_gamma   90.00
#
_symmetry.space_group_name_H-M   'P 1'
#
loop_
_entity.id
_entity.type
_entity.pdbx_description
1 polymer ?
#
loop_
_entity_poly.entity_id
_entity_poly.type
_entity_poly.pdbx_seq_one_letter_code
_entity_poly.pdbx_strand_id
1 'polypeptide(L)'
;MKTFSLRSTRLITSLLFVTAFGSCEKSIDPETKDAGSGKISYVAKAFVSSAKTANAKSLDAEIPVNVNWSSATVYVEKISFLGKRNGLLDTTIAVEKKLNIFNEIALAGAVDLPPGSYKDIQVKMFFRKSVKSDLAFHFRGTFKNIAGETDSVLVGSSYPFEANLSVPEIVIDPSGNYSATFKFDLNKVLTGISTRQVALARFYLGKDGKKTYAIYKGGSADEPFYDQVIQNWQTVASVIIAKDNKH
;
A
#
# COMPACT_ATOMS: atom_id res chain seq x y z
N MET A 1 -25.51 72.56 18.20
CA MET A 1 -26.43 73.22 17.23
C MET A 1 -26.98 72.12 16.31
N LYS A 2 -28.35 72.05 16.35
CA LYS A 2 -29.28 71.54 15.31
C LYS A 2 -29.03 70.12 14.74
N THR A 3 -29.71 69.10 15.23
CA THR A 3 -31.06 68.57 14.81
C THR A 3 -31.32 68.61 13.31
N PHE A 4 -31.47 67.41 12.69
CA PHE A 4 -32.65 67.17 11.85
C PHE A 4 -32.94 65.69 11.71
N SER A 5 -34.13 65.33 12.12
CA SER A 5 -34.87 64.09 11.93
C SER A 5 -35.39 64.04 10.48
N LEU A 6 -35.41 62.88 9.89
CA LEU A 6 -36.44 62.53 8.90
C LEU A 6 -36.76 61.04 8.95
N ARG A 7 -37.95 60.75 9.42
CA ARG A 7 -38.65 59.47 9.26
C ARG A 7 -39.02 59.31 7.78
N SER A 8 -38.85 58.16 7.21
CA SER A 8 -39.52 57.72 6.01
C SER A 8 -39.96 56.29 6.13
N THR A 9 -41.24 56.15 6.36
CA THR A 9 -42.02 54.90 6.31
C THR A 9 -42.24 54.53 4.85
N ARG A 10 -41.82 53.30 4.44
CA ARG A 10 -42.36 52.70 3.19
C ARG A 10 -42.66 51.24 3.43
N LEU A 11 -43.89 50.98 3.52
CA LEU A 11 -44.77 50.01 2.86
C LEU A 11 -44.16 48.71 2.41
N ILE A 12 -44.72 47.74 3.02
CA ILE A 12 -44.67 46.28 2.76
C ILE A 12 -45.31 45.99 1.41
N THR A 13 -44.61 45.27 0.56
CA THR A 13 -45.27 44.52 -0.51
C THR A 13 -44.74 43.10 -0.45
N SER A 14 -45.54 42.20 0.12
CA SER A 14 -45.35 40.77 0.15
C SER A 14 -45.52 40.23 -1.26
N LEU A 15 -44.46 39.75 -1.85
CA LEU A 15 -44.50 38.90 -3.06
C LEU A 15 -44.22 37.47 -2.67
N LEU A 16 -45.27 36.68 -2.50
CA LEU A 16 -45.21 35.24 -2.35
C LEU A 16 -44.67 34.62 -3.65
N PHE A 17 -43.40 34.26 -3.66
CA PHE A 17 -42.86 33.33 -4.65
C PHE A 17 -43.06 31.91 -4.14
N VAL A 18 -44.10 31.24 -4.63
CA VAL A 18 -44.25 29.78 -4.53
C VAL A 18 -43.28 29.16 -5.55
N THR A 19 -42.09 28.86 -5.12
CA THR A 19 -41.19 27.96 -5.88
C THR A 19 -41.66 26.55 -5.62
N ALA A 20 -42.36 25.96 -6.58
CA ALA A 20 -42.56 24.53 -6.68
C ALA A 20 -41.17 23.88 -6.89
N PHE A 21 -40.54 23.40 -5.80
CA PHE A 21 -39.45 22.46 -5.88
C PHE A 21 -40.05 21.16 -6.42
N GLY A 22 -39.91 20.95 -7.71
CA GLY A 22 -40.05 19.62 -8.29
C GLY A 22 -39.03 18.72 -7.61
N SER A 23 -39.50 17.96 -6.62
CA SER A 23 -38.79 16.82 -6.06
C SER A 23 -38.58 15.84 -7.21
N CYS A 24 -37.40 15.84 -7.83
CA CYS A 24 -36.93 14.67 -8.50
C CYS A 24 -36.76 13.61 -7.42
N GLU A 25 -37.80 12.84 -7.19
CA GLU A 25 -37.68 11.52 -6.58
C GLU A 25 -36.77 10.72 -7.46
N LYS A 26 -35.48 10.69 -7.06
CA LYS A 26 -34.57 9.66 -7.47
C LYS A 26 -35.25 8.37 -7.01
N SER A 27 -35.81 7.59 -7.94
CA SER A 27 -36.30 6.25 -7.67
C SER A 27 -35.18 5.48 -7.00
N ILE A 28 -35.23 5.42 -5.67
CA ILE A 28 -34.43 4.50 -4.86
C ILE A 28 -35.06 3.15 -5.16
N ASP A 29 -34.32 2.35 -5.91
CA ASP A 29 -34.68 0.96 -6.19
C ASP A 29 -35.00 0.26 -4.85
N PRO A 30 -36.22 -0.23 -4.62
CA PRO A 30 -36.61 -0.77 -3.31
C PRO A 30 -35.96 -2.12 -2.98
N GLU A 31 -35.09 -2.66 -3.83
CA GLU A 31 -34.49 -3.99 -3.66
C GLU A 31 -33.27 -4.07 -2.71
N THR A 32 -32.85 -2.98 -2.06
CA THR A 32 -31.59 -3.02 -1.30
C THR A 32 -31.74 -2.88 0.23
N LYS A 33 -32.96 -2.95 0.80
CA LYS A 33 -33.11 -2.66 2.24
C LYS A 33 -32.67 -3.76 3.20
N ASP A 34 -32.39 -5.00 2.73
CA ASP A 34 -31.99 -6.10 3.60
C ASP A 34 -30.82 -6.98 3.07
N ALA A 35 -30.16 -6.61 2.03
CA ALA A 35 -28.97 -7.29 1.60
C ALA A 35 -27.81 -6.89 2.53
N GLY A 36 -27.43 -7.77 3.46
CA GLY A 36 -26.26 -7.58 4.33
C GLY A 36 -25.03 -7.14 3.52
N SER A 37 -23.97 -6.71 4.19
CA SER A 37 -22.70 -6.41 3.56
C SER A 37 -21.72 -7.58 3.73
N GLY A 38 -20.81 -7.76 2.76
CA GLY A 38 -19.64 -8.60 2.92
C GLY A 38 -18.46 -7.76 3.40
N LYS A 39 -17.64 -8.31 4.28
CA LYS A 39 -16.49 -7.63 4.86
C LYS A 39 -15.20 -8.09 4.19
N ILE A 40 -14.40 -7.17 3.66
CA ILE A 40 -13.04 -7.44 3.19
C ILE A 40 -12.04 -6.89 4.21
N SER A 41 -11.24 -7.79 4.80
CA SER A 41 -10.11 -7.43 5.66
C SER A 41 -8.84 -7.30 4.82
N TYR A 42 -8.14 -6.20 4.94
CA TYR A 42 -6.85 -5.97 4.27
C TYR A 42 -5.73 -6.40 5.18
N VAL A 43 -4.94 -7.37 4.74
CA VAL A 43 -3.79 -7.88 5.47
C VAL A 43 -2.53 -7.81 4.62
N ALA A 44 -1.38 -7.65 5.26
CA ALA A 44 -0.09 -7.58 4.61
C ALA A 44 0.84 -8.65 5.19
N LYS A 45 1.60 -9.34 4.33
CA LYS A 45 2.57 -10.36 4.72
C LYS A 45 3.76 -10.37 3.77
N ALA A 46 4.97 -10.36 4.32
CA ALA A 46 6.17 -10.65 3.55
C ALA A 46 6.47 -12.16 3.58
N PHE A 47 7.05 -12.64 2.51
CA PHE A 47 7.56 -14.00 2.40
C PHE A 47 8.85 -14.00 1.58
N VAL A 48 9.57 -15.11 1.67
CA VAL A 48 10.78 -15.36 0.90
C VAL A 48 10.47 -16.53 -0.03
N SER A 49 10.36 -16.26 -1.32
CA SER A 49 10.17 -17.34 -2.31
C SER A 49 11.42 -18.22 -2.36
N SER A 50 11.24 -19.51 -2.66
CA SER A 50 12.39 -20.37 -2.91
C SER A 50 13.15 -19.85 -4.13
N ALA A 51 14.34 -19.29 -3.94
CA ALA A 51 15.20 -18.90 -5.03
C ALA A 51 15.52 -20.15 -5.84
N LYS A 52 15.10 -20.22 -7.10
CA LYS A 52 15.71 -21.14 -8.05
C LYS A 52 17.15 -20.64 -8.21
N THR A 53 18.08 -21.33 -7.62
CA THR A 53 19.51 -21.10 -7.83
C THR A 53 19.77 -21.31 -9.32
N ALA A 54 19.82 -20.23 -10.08
CA ALA A 54 20.34 -20.29 -11.43
C ALA A 54 21.81 -20.67 -11.27
N ASN A 55 22.18 -21.87 -11.69
CA ASN A 55 23.56 -22.30 -11.79
C ASN A 55 24.23 -21.45 -12.87
N ALA A 56 24.76 -20.30 -12.48
CA ALA A 56 25.60 -19.48 -13.34
C ALA A 56 26.93 -20.22 -13.55
N LYS A 57 27.05 -20.88 -14.68
CA LYS A 57 28.29 -21.53 -15.15
C LYS A 57 29.25 -20.58 -15.88
N SER A 58 29.13 -19.28 -15.72
CA SER A 58 30.02 -18.30 -16.36
C SER A 58 30.88 -17.62 -15.31
N LEU A 59 32.17 -17.65 -15.50
CA LEU A 59 33.17 -17.00 -14.64
C LEU A 59 33.03 -15.47 -14.60
N ASP A 60 32.29 -14.88 -15.52
CA ASP A 60 32.05 -13.42 -15.63
C ASP A 60 30.62 -13.01 -15.24
N ALA A 61 29.75 -13.95 -14.86
CA ALA A 61 28.40 -13.59 -14.44
C ALA A 61 28.43 -12.94 -13.05
N GLU A 62 27.97 -11.72 -12.95
CA GLU A 62 27.79 -11.05 -11.66
C GLU A 62 26.87 -11.91 -10.77
N ILE A 63 27.40 -12.30 -9.61
CA ILE A 63 26.67 -13.13 -8.65
C ILE A 63 25.51 -12.32 -8.08
N PRO A 64 24.24 -12.71 -8.31
CA PRO A 64 23.10 -12.04 -7.71
C PRO A 64 23.22 -12.02 -6.18
N VAL A 65 22.89 -10.91 -5.57
CA VAL A 65 22.86 -10.85 -4.10
C VAL A 65 21.73 -11.72 -3.58
N ASN A 66 22.06 -12.64 -2.67
CA ASN A 66 21.08 -13.47 -1.98
C ASN A 66 21.01 -13.02 -0.51
N VAL A 67 19.86 -12.52 -0.10
CA VAL A 67 19.65 -11.95 1.24
C VAL A 67 18.83 -12.90 2.09
N ASN A 68 19.37 -13.22 3.27
CA ASN A 68 18.61 -13.83 4.34
C ASN A 68 17.91 -12.71 5.13
N TRP A 69 16.65 -12.45 4.78
CA TRP A 69 15.84 -11.40 5.40
C TRP A 69 15.51 -11.74 6.85
N SER A 70 15.57 -10.75 7.72
CA SER A 70 15.31 -10.88 9.17
C SER A 70 14.23 -9.94 9.67
N SER A 71 13.92 -8.86 8.93
CA SER A 71 12.80 -7.99 9.26
C SER A 71 12.27 -7.28 8.02
N ALA A 72 10.97 -7.00 8.02
CA ALA A 72 10.31 -6.19 7.00
C ALA A 72 9.19 -5.39 7.63
N THR A 73 9.27 -4.08 7.53
CA THR A 73 8.22 -3.16 7.99
C THR A 73 7.83 -2.22 6.88
N VAL A 74 6.55 -1.86 6.84
CA VAL A 74 5.98 -0.86 5.94
C VAL A 74 5.13 0.12 6.72
N TYR A 75 5.06 1.36 6.26
CA TYR A 75 4.09 2.32 6.76
C TYR A 75 2.99 2.48 5.73
N VAL A 76 1.78 2.00 6.05
CA VAL A 76 0.62 2.11 5.16
C VAL A 76 -0.18 3.35 5.55
N GLU A 77 -0.32 4.28 4.61
CA GLU A 77 -1.12 5.48 4.77
C GLU A 77 -2.60 5.18 4.61
N LYS A 78 -2.94 4.60 3.47
CA LYS A 78 -4.32 4.29 3.09
C LYS A 78 -4.36 3.13 2.10
N ILE A 79 -5.54 2.53 1.98
CA ILE A 79 -5.84 1.52 0.97
C ILE A 79 -7.09 1.96 0.23
N SER A 80 -7.07 1.90 -1.11
CA SER A 80 -8.25 2.12 -1.93
C SER A 80 -8.66 0.83 -2.64
N PHE A 81 -9.96 0.64 -2.76
CA PHE A 81 -10.60 -0.38 -3.55
C PHE A 81 -11.44 0.29 -4.64
N LEU A 82 -11.17 -0.05 -5.88
CA LEU A 82 -11.92 0.38 -7.04
C LEU A 82 -12.49 -0.85 -7.72
N GLY A 83 -13.77 -0.88 -8.04
CA GLY A 83 -14.40 -2.01 -8.73
C GLY A 83 -15.71 -1.61 -9.40
N LYS A 84 -16.12 -2.38 -10.42
CA LYS A 84 -17.39 -2.17 -11.11
C LYS A 84 -18.40 -3.23 -10.69
N ARG A 85 -19.58 -2.80 -10.23
CA ARG A 85 -20.75 -3.63 -9.97
C ARG A 85 -21.90 -3.12 -10.85
N ASN A 86 -22.92 -2.45 -10.32
CA ASN A 86 -23.97 -1.75 -11.07
C ASN A 86 -23.55 -0.30 -11.45
N GLY A 87 -22.35 0.09 -11.08
CA GLY A 87 -21.69 1.37 -11.29
C GLY A 87 -20.27 1.27 -10.76
N LEU A 88 -19.53 2.35 -10.85
CA LEU A 88 -18.19 2.44 -10.28
C LEU A 88 -18.31 2.57 -8.75
N LEU A 89 -17.67 1.67 -8.03
CA LEU A 89 -17.45 1.78 -6.60
C LEU A 89 -15.99 2.17 -6.37
N ASP A 90 -15.77 3.29 -5.69
CA ASP A 90 -14.47 3.75 -5.23
C ASP A 90 -14.56 3.97 -3.72
N THR A 91 -13.79 3.23 -2.95
CA THR A 91 -13.74 3.39 -1.51
C THR A 91 -12.30 3.38 -1.02
N THR A 92 -12.01 4.27 -0.08
CA THR A 92 -10.68 4.43 0.50
C THR A 92 -10.77 4.43 2.01
N ILE A 93 -9.91 3.65 2.65
CA ILE A 93 -9.76 3.62 4.11
C ILE A 93 -8.42 4.22 4.50
N ALA A 94 -8.42 5.09 5.51
CA ALA A 94 -7.21 5.54 6.17
C ALA A 94 -6.68 4.42 7.07
N VAL A 95 -5.38 4.16 7.00
CA VAL A 95 -4.71 3.12 7.80
C VAL A 95 -3.76 3.76 8.80
N GLU A 96 -2.84 4.59 8.31
CA GLU A 96 -1.86 5.36 9.07
C GLU A 96 -1.10 4.52 10.11
N LYS A 97 -0.67 3.32 9.70
CA LYS A 97 -0.01 2.35 10.59
C LYS A 97 1.32 1.90 10.04
N LYS A 98 2.28 1.74 10.95
CA LYS A 98 3.49 0.96 10.71
C LYS A 98 3.17 -0.52 10.98
N LEU A 99 3.34 -1.36 9.96
CA LEU A 99 3.06 -2.78 10.00
C LEU A 99 4.38 -3.56 9.98
N ASN A 100 4.54 -4.50 10.90
CA ASN A 100 5.53 -5.56 10.77
C ASN A 100 4.91 -6.65 9.89
N ILE A 101 5.47 -6.86 8.71
CA ILE A 101 4.95 -7.80 7.72
C ILE A 101 5.82 -9.07 7.61
N PHE A 102 6.96 -9.11 8.32
CA PHE A 102 7.87 -10.25 8.30
C PHE A 102 7.39 -11.35 9.25
N ASN A 103 7.16 -12.55 8.68
CA ASN A 103 6.65 -13.73 9.42
C ASN A 103 5.29 -13.54 10.13
N GLU A 104 4.62 -12.41 9.92
CA GLU A 104 3.35 -12.10 10.53
C GLU A 104 2.32 -11.67 9.47
N ILE A 105 1.05 -11.92 9.76
CA ILE A 105 -0.06 -11.37 8.99
C ILE A 105 -0.51 -10.08 9.67
N ALA A 106 -0.11 -8.95 9.13
CA ALA A 106 -0.44 -7.65 9.70
C ALA A 106 -1.78 -7.14 9.15
N LEU A 107 -2.76 -6.92 10.03
CA LEU A 107 -4.04 -6.32 9.69
C LEU A 107 -3.88 -4.83 9.45
N ALA A 108 -4.10 -4.40 8.21
CA ALA A 108 -4.08 -2.99 7.84
C ALA A 108 -5.43 -2.31 8.12
N GLY A 109 -6.55 -2.95 7.75
CA GLY A 109 -7.89 -2.41 7.94
C GLY A 109 -8.95 -3.31 7.33
N ALA A 110 -10.19 -2.83 7.27
CA ALA A 110 -11.29 -3.55 6.62
C ALA A 110 -12.27 -2.57 5.95
N VAL A 111 -13.02 -3.06 4.97
CA VAL A 111 -14.11 -2.35 4.30
C VAL A 111 -15.31 -3.27 4.18
N ASP A 112 -16.50 -2.70 4.33
CA ASP A 112 -17.75 -3.39 4.06
C ASP A 112 -18.22 -3.04 2.64
N LEU A 113 -18.49 -4.06 1.84
CA LEU A 113 -18.95 -3.91 0.45
C LEU A 113 -20.35 -4.49 0.30
N PRO A 114 -21.23 -3.83 -0.49
CA PRO A 114 -22.51 -4.41 -0.90
C PRO A 114 -22.31 -5.77 -1.57
N PRO A 115 -23.23 -6.75 -1.39
CA PRO A 115 -23.10 -8.06 -2.03
C PRO A 115 -23.25 -7.96 -3.54
N GLY A 116 -22.59 -8.86 -4.26
CA GLY A 116 -22.65 -8.96 -5.73
C GLY A 116 -21.31 -9.23 -6.37
N SER A 117 -21.30 -9.34 -7.69
CA SER A 117 -20.10 -9.52 -8.50
C SER A 117 -19.44 -8.17 -8.80
N TYR A 118 -18.16 -8.08 -8.52
CA TYR A 118 -17.30 -6.94 -8.84
C TYR A 118 -16.28 -7.34 -9.89
N LYS A 119 -16.16 -6.53 -10.95
CA LYS A 119 -15.19 -6.71 -12.04
C LYS A 119 -14.22 -5.53 -12.11
N ASP A 120 -13.13 -5.72 -12.85
CA ASP A 120 -12.09 -4.72 -13.07
C ASP A 120 -11.58 -4.11 -11.74
N ILE A 121 -11.33 -4.99 -10.77
CA ILE A 121 -10.96 -4.58 -9.44
C ILE A 121 -9.52 -4.09 -9.42
N GLN A 122 -9.31 -2.92 -8.83
CA GLN A 122 -7.99 -2.39 -8.48
C GLN A 122 -7.93 -2.19 -6.97
N VAL A 123 -6.92 -2.73 -6.35
CA VAL A 123 -6.61 -2.50 -4.94
C VAL A 123 -5.27 -1.82 -4.86
N LYS A 124 -5.23 -0.64 -4.25
CA LYS A 124 -4.01 0.15 -4.12
C LYS A 124 -3.65 0.31 -2.66
N MET A 125 -2.42 -0.02 -2.31
CA MET A 125 -1.86 0.26 -1.00
C MET A 125 -0.85 1.40 -1.13
N PHE A 126 -1.11 2.50 -0.43
CA PHE A 126 -0.26 3.69 -0.42
C PHE A 126 0.65 3.66 0.79
N PHE A 127 1.93 3.79 0.54
CA PHE A 127 2.99 3.84 1.54
C PHE A 127 3.60 5.22 1.56
N ARG A 128 3.80 5.78 2.73
CA ARG A 128 4.48 7.06 2.83
C ARG A 128 5.34 7.18 4.08
N LYS A 129 6.21 8.18 4.07
CA LYS A 129 6.86 8.69 5.27
C LYS A 129 5.82 9.28 6.22
N SER A 130 5.88 8.93 7.49
CA SER A 130 5.05 9.51 8.53
C SER A 130 5.88 10.30 9.53
N VAL A 131 5.20 11.11 10.36
CA VAL A 131 5.85 11.79 11.51
C VAL A 131 6.35 10.80 12.56
N LYS A 132 5.82 9.58 12.60
CA LYS A 132 6.19 8.50 13.53
C LYS A 132 7.19 7.51 12.94
N SER A 133 7.36 7.52 11.62
CA SER A 133 8.27 6.64 10.90
C SER A 133 8.91 7.42 9.77
N ASP A 134 10.22 7.47 9.74
CA ASP A 134 10.95 8.16 8.68
C ASP A 134 10.93 7.41 7.36
N LEU A 135 10.48 6.16 7.36
CA LEU A 135 10.52 5.28 6.20
C LEU A 135 9.14 4.78 5.80
N ALA A 136 8.84 4.87 4.50
CA ALA A 136 7.68 4.22 3.89
C ALA A 136 7.82 2.70 3.94
N PHE A 137 9.05 2.20 3.78
CA PHE A 137 9.39 0.80 4.05
C PHE A 137 10.82 0.69 4.58
N HIS A 138 11.07 -0.41 5.29
CA HIS A 138 12.37 -0.73 5.88
C HIS A 138 12.53 -2.25 5.99
N PHE A 139 13.45 -2.80 5.22
CA PHE A 139 13.76 -4.23 5.20
C PHE A 139 15.21 -4.44 5.59
N ARG A 140 15.46 -5.44 6.41
CA ARG A 140 16.79 -5.79 6.87
C ARG A 140 17.05 -7.28 6.70
N GLY A 141 18.28 -7.61 6.33
CA GLY A 141 18.75 -8.98 6.21
C GLY A 141 20.26 -9.05 6.23
N THR A 142 20.77 -10.24 6.00
CA THR A 142 22.21 -10.52 5.88
C THR A 142 22.49 -11.20 4.54
N PHE A 143 23.69 -11.02 4.03
CA PHE A 143 24.15 -11.67 2.80
C PHE A 143 25.62 -12.02 2.90
N LYS A 144 26.09 -12.89 2.00
CA LYS A 144 27.51 -13.19 1.86
C LYS A 144 28.15 -12.17 0.93
N ASN A 145 29.17 -11.46 1.42
CA ASN A 145 29.95 -10.53 0.61
C ASN A 145 30.90 -11.28 -0.33
N ILE A 146 31.65 -10.56 -1.15
CA ILE A 146 32.61 -11.14 -2.13
C ILE A 146 33.70 -12.00 -1.45
N ALA A 147 34.08 -11.65 -0.22
CA ALA A 147 35.06 -12.42 0.57
C ALA A 147 34.42 -13.63 1.27
N GLY A 148 33.12 -13.87 1.12
CA GLY A 148 32.39 -14.95 1.79
C GLY A 148 32.01 -14.67 3.24
N GLU A 149 32.27 -13.45 3.74
CA GLU A 149 31.90 -13.02 5.07
C GLU A 149 30.43 -12.63 5.11
N THR A 150 29.83 -12.66 6.28
CA THR A 150 28.43 -12.25 6.47
C THR A 150 28.34 -10.81 6.87
N ASP A 151 27.78 -9.98 5.98
CA ASP A 151 27.46 -8.59 6.21
C ASP A 151 25.94 -8.39 6.28
N SER A 152 25.51 -7.21 6.72
CA SER A 152 24.09 -6.82 6.77
C SER A 152 23.76 -5.92 5.59
N VAL A 153 22.48 -5.99 5.16
CA VAL A 153 21.90 -5.06 4.21
C VAL A 153 20.61 -4.48 4.77
N LEU A 154 20.42 -3.19 4.50
CA LEU A 154 19.23 -2.43 4.82
C LEU A 154 18.71 -1.81 3.53
N VAL A 155 17.44 -2.06 3.20
CA VAL A 155 16.77 -1.47 2.05
C VAL A 155 15.60 -0.65 2.55
N GLY A 156 15.50 0.61 2.16
CA GLY A 156 14.45 1.49 2.64
C GLY A 156 14.23 2.74 1.81
N SER A 157 13.11 3.40 2.04
CA SER A 157 12.80 4.68 1.43
C SER A 157 11.95 5.54 2.36
N SER A 158 12.22 6.84 2.37
CA SER A 158 11.33 7.82 2.97
C SER A 158 10.39 8.47 1.95
N TYR A 159 10.56 8.21 0.65
CA TYR A 159 9.64 8.70 -0.37
C TYR A 159 8.37 7.87 -0.42
N PRO A 160 7.22 8.52 -0.68
CA PRO A 160 5.96 7.81 -0.92
C PRO A 160 6.06 6.89 -2.14
N PHE A 161 5.39 5.76 -2.08
CA PHE A 161 5.17 4.90 -3.24
C PHE A 161 3.87 4.12 -3.07
N GLU A 162 3.44 3.42 -4.12
CA GLU A 162 2.21 2.64 -4.10
C GLU A 162 2.39 1.27 -4.73
N ALA A 163 1.66 0.29 -4.20
CA ALA A 163 1.45 -1.00 -4.84
C ALA A 163 0.07 -0.99 -5.50
N ASN A 164 0.05 -1.07 -6.83
CA ASN A 164 -1.16 -1.14 -7.65
C ASN A 164 -1.39 -2.59 -8.07
N LEU A 165 -2.49 -3.18 -7.64
CA LEU A 165 -2.78 -4.59 -7.84
C LEU A 165 -4.16 -4.75 -8.46
N SER A 166 -4.26 -5.61 -9.46
CA SER A 166 -5.51 -5.89 -10.17
C SER A 166 -6.00 -7.29 -9.83
N VAL A 167 -7.30 -7.41 -9.62
CA VAL A 167 -8.02 -8.67 -9.47
C VAL A 167 -9.15 -8.67 -10.49
N PRO A 168 -9.28 -9.69 -11.34
CA PRO A 168 -10.24 -9.63 -12.43
C PRO A 168 -11.71 -9.59 -11.97
N GLU A 169 -12.05 -10.40 -11.01
CA GLU A 169 -13.42 -10.51 -10.49
C GLU A 169 -13.43 -11.06 -9.06
N ILE A 170 -14.42 -10.63 -8.26
CA ILE A 170 -14.77 -11.23 -6.98
C ILE A 170 -16.29 -11.19 -6.78
N VAL A 171 -16.85 -12.24 -6.18
CA VAL A 171 -18.24 -12.28 -5.74
C VAL A 171 -18.28 -12.09 -4.23
N ILE A 172 -18.98 -11.05 -3.79
CA ILE A 172 -19.21 -10.73 -2.38
C ILE A 172 -20.57 -11.25 -1.99
N ASP A 173 -20.60 -12.21 -1.04
CA ASP A 173 -21.84 -12.74 -0.48
C ASP A 173 -22.33 -11.87 0.67
N PRO A 174 -23.65 -11.80 0.94
CA PRO A 174 -24.19 -11.19 2.15
C PRO A 174 -23.56 -11.81 3.40
N SER A 175 -23.08 -11.00 4.32
CA SER A 175 -22.43 -11.43 5.57
C SER A 175 -21.18 -12.32 5.37
N GLY A 176 -20.62 -12.36 4.16
CA GLY A 176 -19.37 -13.04 3.85
C GLY A 176 -18.17 -12.30 4.43
N ASN A 177 -17.17 -13.03 4.93
CA ASN A 177 -15.87 -12.48 5.28
C ASN A 177 -14.84 -12.86 4.23
N TYR A 178 -13.99 -11.90 3.86
CA TYR A 178 -12.96 -12.04 2.84
C TYR A 178 -11.66 -11.44 3.35
N SER A 179 -10.55 -11.97 2.89
CA SER A 179 -9.22 -11.42 3.13
C SER A 179 -8.58 -11.01 1.82
N ALA A 180 -8.25 -9.72 1.68
CA ALA A 180 -7.37 -9.21 0.65
C ALA A 180 -5.93 -9.22 1.17
N THR A 181 -5.17 -10.25 0.83
CA THR A 181 -3.80 -10.44 1.30
C THR A 181 -2.81 -9.82 0.34
N PHE A 182 -2.16 -8.75 0.75
CA PHE A 182 -0.99 -8.19 0.10
C PHE A 182 0.24 -9.03 0.45
N LYS A 183 0.83 -9.68 -0.55
CA LYS A 183 2.01 -10.52 -0.40
C LYS A 183 3.24 -9.80 -0.94
N PHE A 184 4.29 -9.71 -0.15
CA PHE A 184 5.55 -9.08 -0.52
C PHE A 184 6.65 -10.15 -0.61
N ASP A 185 7.11 -10.43 -1.83
CA ASP A 185 8.21 -11.36 -2.08
C ASP A 185 9.55 -10.64 -1.92
N LEU A 186 10.17 -10.81 -0.77
CA LEU A 186 11.41 -10.09 -0.42
C LEU A 186 12.59 -10.48 -1.32
N ASN A 187 12.60 -11.68 -1.91
CA ASN A 187 13.66 -12.08 -2.84
C ASN A 187 13.66 -11.26 -4.14
N LYS A 188 12.53 -10.61 -4.46
CA LYS A 188 12.44 -9.76 -5.63
C LYS A 188 12.93 -8.33 -5.41
N VAL A 189 13.11 -7.91 -4.16
CA VAL A 189 13.51 -6.53 -3.83
C VAL A 189 14.82 -6.13 -4.47
N LEU A 190 15.80 -7.03 -4.45
CA LEU A 190 17.14 -6.81 -5.01
C LEU A 190 17.39 -7.58 -6.32
N THR A 191 16.34 -7.95 -7.05
CA THR A 191 16.50 -8.61 -8.36
C THR A 191 17.31 -7.72 -9.30
N GLY A 192 18.28 -8.31 -10.01
CA GLY A 192 19.17 -7.60 -10.92
C GLY A 192 20.29 -6.82 -10.23
N ILE A 193 20.42 -6.92 -8.91
CA ILE A 193 21.51 -6.32 -8.14
C ILE A 193 22.48 -7.43 -7.72
N SER A 194 23.75 -7.24 -8.06
CA SER A 194 24.81 -8.19 -7.71
C SER A 194 25.43 -7.89 -6.34
N THR A 195 26.08 -8.88 -5.76
CA THR A 195 26.87 -8.72 -4.52
C THR A 195 27.93 -7.63 -4.66
N ARG A 196 28.53 -7.49 -5.87
CA ARG A 196 29.52 -6.45 -6.16
C ARG A 196 28.89 -5.05 -6.09
N GLN A 197 27.70 -4.89 -6.64
CA GLN A 197 26.97 -3.60 -6.59
C GLN A 197 26.58 -3.23 -5.15
N VAL A 198 26.11 -4.19 -4.34
CA VAL A 198 25.84 -3.93 -2.91
C VAL A 198 27.11 -3.47 -2.20
N ALA A 199 28.27 -4.02 -2.54
CA ALA A 199 29.55 -3.60 -1.94
C ALA A 199 29.96 -2.16 -2.30
N LEU A 200 29.35 -1.54 -3.30
CA LEU A 200 29.53 -0.11 -3.64
C LEU A 200 28.61 0.82 -2.85
N ALA A 201 27.58 0.27 -2.21
CA ALA A 201 26.67 1.05 -1.38
C ALA A 201 27.38 1.62 -0.15
N ARG A 202 26.82 2.68 0.40
CA ARG A 202 27.31 3.21 1.67
C ARG A 202 27.11 2.19 2.77
N PHE A 203 28.08 2.12 3.67
CA PHE A 203 27.98 1.25 4.82
C PHE A 203 28.38 1.98 6.12
N TYR A 204 27.92 1.45 7.21
CA TYR A 204 28.39 1.79 8.55
C TYR A 204 28.84 0.50 9.26
N LEU A 205 29.77 0.65 10.18
CA LEU A 205 30.25 -0.46 11.00
C LEU A 205 29.34 -0.66 12.21
N GLY A 206 28.88 -1.88 12.40
CA GLY A 206 28.22 -2.28 13.64
C GLY A 206 29.21 -2.38 14.80
N LYS A 207 28.70 -2.51 16.02
CA LYS A 207 29.54 -2.69 17.21
C LYS A 207 30.36 -3.99 17.16
N ASP A 208 29.92 -4.95 16.37
CA ASP A 208 30.58 -6.24 16.09
C ASP A 208 31.62 -6.17 14.95
N GLY A 209 31.91 -4.98 14.44
CA GLY A 209 32.83 -4.76 13.32
C GLY A 209 32.26 -5.13 11.95
N LYS A 210 31.06 -5.69 11.87
CA LYS A 210 30.44 -6.05 10.60
C LYS A 210 29.86 -4.85 9.87
N LYS A 211 29.93 -4.89 8.55
CA LYS A 211 29.35 -3.86 7.70
C LYS A 211 27.83 -4.00 7.59
N THR A 212 27.12 -2.87 7.63
CA THR A 212 25.73 -2.77 7.23
C THR A 212 25.66 -1.84 6.02
N TYR A 213 25.36 -2.41 4.87
CA TYR A 213 25.17 -1.66 3.62
C TYR A 213 23.76 -1.09 3.57
N ALA A 214 23.63 0.19 3.26
CA ALA A 214 22.36 0.89 3.23
C ALA A 214 21.99 1.27 1.79
N ILE A 215 20.98 0.60 1.24
CA ILE A 215 20.34 0.94 -0.02
C ILE A 215 19.11 1.76 0.30
N TYR A 216 19.27 3.08 0.27
CA TYR A 216 18.29 3.97 0.85
C TYR A 216 18.06 5.21 0.00
N LYS A 217 16.79 5.63 -0.15
CA LYS A 217 16.41 6.87 -0.80
C LYS A 217 15.68 7.81 0.17
N GLY A 218 15.99 9.11 0.08
CA GLY A 218 15.41 10.15 0.92
C GLY A 218 16.31 10.61 2.07
N GLY A 219 17.57 10.18 2.06
CA GLY A 219 18.63 10.71 2.91
C GLY A 219 19.40 11.85 2.23
N SER A 220 20.62 12.09 2.71
CA SER A 220 21.53 13.12 2.16
C SER A 220 22.13 12.75 0.80
N ALA A 221 22.10 11.49 0.43
CA ALA A 221 22.54 10.99 -0.88
C ALA A 221 21.76 9.71 -1.24
N ASP A 222 21.35 9.61 -2.50
CA ASP A 222 20.73 8.43 -3.06
C ASP A 222 21.80 7.43 -3.52
N GLU A 223 21.49 6.14 -3.43
CA GLU A 223 22.36 5.08 -3.95
C GLU A 223 22.14 4.87 -5.45
N PRO A 224 23.18 4.66 -6.26
CA PRO A 224 23.08 4.64 -7.72
C PRO A 224 22.13 3.58 -8.28
N PHE A 225 21.98 2.44 -7.62
CA PHE A 225 21.12 1.33 -8.04
C PHE A 225 19.76 1.31 -7.35
N TYR A 226 19.45 2.33 -6.57
CA TYR A 226 18.15 2.41 -5.88
C TYR A 226 16.97 2.45 -6.86
N ASP A 227 17.14 3.02 -8.03
CA ASP A 227 16.09 3.05 -9.06
C ASP A 227 15.72 1.64 -9.53
N GLN A 228 16.67 0.69 -9.55
CA GLN A 228 16.38 -0.72 -9.80
C GLN A 228 15.49 -1.31 -8.69
N VAL A 229 15.71 -0.95 -7.42
CA VAL A 229 14.86 -1.35 -6.30
C VAL A 229 13.43 -0.87 -6.50
N ILE A 230 13.23 0.38 -6.94
CA ILE A 230 11.90 0.94 -7.22
C ILE A 230 11.22 0.21 -8.39
N GLN A 231 11.94 -0.10 -9.46
CA GLN A 231 11.41 -0.89 -10.58
C GLN A 231 11.00 -2.30 -10.12
N ASN A 232 11.76 -2.92 -9.25
CA ASN A 232 11.47 -4.23 -8.71
C ASN A 232 10.14 -4.27 -7.94
N TRP A 233 9.73 -3.16 -7.32
CA TRP A 233 8.44 -3.08 -6.59
C TRP A 233 7.23 -3.45 -7.44
N GLN A 234 7.29 -3.28 -8.76
CA GLN A 234 6.22 -3.71 -9.67
C GLN A 234 5.98 -5.24 -9.62
N THR A 235 6.97 -5.99 -9.15
CA THR A 235 6.92 -7.47 -9.05
C THR A 235 7.01 -7.99 -7.62
N VAL A 236 7.42 -7.16 -6.66
CA VAL A 236 7.53 -7.54 -5.24
C VAL A 236 6.15 -7.77 -4.63
N ALA A 237 5.20 -6.88 -4.89
CA ALA A 237 3.88 -6.95 -4.31
C ALA A 237 2.90 -7.71 -5.21
N SER A 238 2.03 -8.51 -4.59
CA SER A 238 0.86 -9.13 -5.22
C SER A 238 -0.31 -9.13 -4.25
N VAL A 239 -1.55 -9.27 -4.75
CA VAL A 239 -2.73 -9.41 -3.91
C VAL A 239 -3.53 -10.65 -4.29
N ILE A 240 -4.06 -11.31 -3.27
CA ILE A 240 -5.04 -12.39 -3.42
C ILE A 240 -6.23 -12.02 -2.55
N ILE A 241 -7.42 -12.04 -3.13
CA ILE A 241 -8.67 -11.90 -2.38
C ILE A 241 -9.32 -13.28 -2.31
N ALA A 242 -9.57 -13.74 -1.11
CA ALA A 242 -10.18 -15.04 -0.85
C ALA A 242 -11.29 -14.90 0.21
N LYS A 243 -12.33 -15.74 0.09
CA LYS A 243 -13.33 -15.88 1.13
C LYS A 243 -12.70 -16.60 2.32
N ASP A 244 -12.93 -16.08 3.52
CA ASP A 244 -12.46 -16.71 4.74
C ASP A 244 -13.32 -17.97 5.01
N ASN A 245 -12.70 -19.14 4.96
CA ASN A 245 -13.36 -20.36 5.39
C ASN A 245 -13.46 -20.30 6.93
N LYS A 246 -14.69 -20.21 7.44
CA LYS A 246 -14.91 -20.42 8.87
C LYS A 246 -14.54 -21.89 9.17
N HIS A 247 -13.48 -22.10 9.92
CA HIS A 247 -13.21 -23.36 10.59
C HIS A 247 -13.98 -23.43 11.92
#